data_cee8e32ed632873d459a1a42e98b5894
#
_entry.id   cee8e32ed632873d459a1a42e98b5894
#
_cell.length_a   1.000
_cell.length_b   1.000
_cell.length_c   1.000
_cell.angle_alpha   90.00
_cell.angle_beta   90.00
_cell.angle_gamma   90.00
#
_symmetry.space_group_name_H-M   'P 1'
#
loop_
_entity.id
_entity.type
_entity.pdbx_description
1 polymer ?
#
loop_
_entity_poly.entity_id
_entity_poly.type
_entity_poly.pdbx_seq_one_letter_code
_entity_poly.pdbx_strand_id
1 'polypeptide(L)'
;MINLFEYYNQPTQLLHQTLEQADYHNFTICIEDDGFLPDEVTSPYQFFAANLLHDDDQPKFFNAVDVPPFWEISGDGQSAQIKDMGHIRGEIRYRPHYKTRIVSHVRWFDDKSRLRSEDHYSKHGFKFAETIYDLAGKAILKKYVTREGKEVIYENYVTGDYVLDWQGQSYFFPSKVAFITFYLQQIQVDLSEIIINSLSTPFLVLHHMNTEGKGLLFWQESSNGHVPGNMLSLLDGTLQRQFSVMIPDYREYHTVVAQLNSEQASHVYQAGYLYDFDKSNQYSNHALILTNSDEILQLEHIIVAHPNMQFHIAALTEMSSKLMAYDQHQHVHLYPAATKDIFAELYQHCDIYLDINQGNEIENAVARAFHHQHIILAWDEVAHQRPFTAPENTFTLEQLNQLNQVLHDITTNHQQFDLHRTYQARHANQLTIDTFVSVMQQALYE
;
A
#
# COMPACT_ATOMS: atom_id res chain seq x y z
N MET A 1 7.94 -9.80 -20.87
CA MET A 1 7.98 -8.57 -20.05
C MET A 1 8.18 -8.92 -18.59
N ILE A 2 8.88 -8.08 -17.81
CA ILE A 2 9.02 -8.23 -16.36
C ILE A 2 8.65 -6.94 -15.64
N ASN A 3 8.25 -7.08 -14.37
CA ASN A 3 8.11 -5.95 -13.45
C ASN A 3 9.33 -5.92 -12.53
N LEU A 4 10.02 -4.79 -12.44
CA LEU A 4 11.12 -4.55 -11.51
C LEU A 4 10.76 -3.40 -10.59
N PHE A 5 10.17 -3.72 -9.44
CA PHE A 5 9.67 -2.76 -8.47
C PHE A 5 10.70 -2.54 -7.35
N GLU A 6 10.76 -1.33 -6.82
CA GLU A 6 11.65 -1.02 -5.69
C GLU A 6 11.08 -1.51 -4.37
N TYR A 7 9.85 -1.12 -4.03
CA TYR A 7 9.11 -1.53 -2.83
C TYR A 7 7.76 -2.10 -3.23
N TYR A 8 7.23 -3.01 -2.42
CA TYR A 8 5.88 -3.56 -2.60
C TYR A 8 4.87 -2.90 -1.63
N ASN A 9 4.77 -1.56 -1.73
CA ASN A 9 3.85 -0.73 -0.94
C ASN A 9 2.46 -0.65 -1.61
N GLN A 10 1.52 0.05 -0.97
CA GLN A 10 0.14 0.19 -1.49
C GLN A 10 0.06 0.66 -2.96
N PRO A 11 0.75 1.74 -3.39
CA PRO A 11 0.74 2.13 -4.81
C PRO A 11 1.25 1.03 -5.74
N THR A 12 2.31 0.31 -5.35
CA THR A 12 2.86 -0.79 -6.15
C THR A 12 1.91 -1.98 -6.21
N GLN A 13 1.22 -2.31 -5.11
CA GLN A 13 0.17 -3.33 -5.09
C GLN A 13 -0.95 -3.00 -6.06
N LEU A 14 -1.41 -1.75 -6.07
CA LEU A 14 -2.45 -1.28 -6.98
C LEU A 14 -1.99 -1.34 -8.45
N LEU A 15 -0.73 -0.95 -8.73
CA LEU A 15 -0.14 -1.12 -10.06
C LEU A 15 -0.10 -2.60 -10.48
N HIS A 16 0.40 -3.48 -9.60
CA HIS A 16 0.51 -4.90 -9.89
C HIS A 16 -0.88 -5.52 -10.17
N GLN A 17 -1.87 -5.23 -9.33
CA GLN A 17 -3.25 -5.64 -9.56
C GLN A 17 -3.82 -5.10 -10.88
N THR A 18 -3.53 -3.83 -11.21
CA THR A 18 -3.95 -3.22 -12.49
C THR A 18 -3.36 -3.96 -13.69
N LEU A 19 -2.07 -4.32 -13.63
CA LEU A 19 -1.42 -5.10 -14.69
C LEU A 19 -2.05 -6.48 -14.82
N GLU A 20 -2.29 -7.19 -13.73
CA GLU A 20 -2.95 -8.50 -13.71
C GLU A 20 -4.38 -8.44 -14.31
N GLN A 21 -5.17 -7.45 -13.94
CA GLN A 21 -6.52 -7.23 -14.48
C GLN A 21 -6.52 -6.90 -15.98
N ALA A 22 -5.45 -6.29 -16.47
CA ALA A 22 -5.25 -5.98 -17.89
C ALA A 22 -4.57 -7.12 -18.67
N ASP A 23 -4.48 -8.32 -18.08
CA ASP A 23 -3.88 -9.54 -18.67
C ASP A 23 -2.36 -9.46 -18.91
N TYR A 24 -1.67 -8.58 -18.17
CA TYR A 24 -0.20 -8.48 -18.14
C TYR A 24 0.39 -9.29 -16.97
N HIS A 25 0.40 -10.62 -17.11
CA HIS A 25 0.96 -11.56 -16.11
C HIS A 25 2.49 -11.62 -16.17
N ASN A 26 3.13 -10.57 -15.69
CA ASN A 26 4.57 -10.42 -15.79
C ASN A 26 5.30 -11.11 -14.64
N PHE A 27 6.49 -11.67 -14.90
CA PHE A 27 7.38 -12.08 -13.83
C PHE A 27 7.76 -10.86 -12.99
N THR A 28 7.36 -10.86 -11.71
CA THR A 28 7.47 -9.68 -10.84
C THR A 28 8.58 -9.84 -9.81
N ILE A 29 9.49 -8.87 -9.82
CA ILE A 29 10.63 -8.76 -8.91
C ILE A 29 10.43 -7.51 -8.05
N CYS A 30 10.52 -7.66 -6.73
CA CYS A 30 10.63 -6.55 -5.80
C CYS A 30 12.05 -6.50 -5.23
N ILE A 31 12.72 -5.35 -5.39
CA ILE A 31 14.12 -5.21 -4.94
C ILE A 31 14.21 -5.24 -3.43
N GLU A 32 13.31 -4.52 -2.73
CA GLU A 32 13.29 -4.48 -1.26
C GLU A 32 12.30 -5.52 -0.72
N ASP A 33 12.82 -6.44 0.08
CA ASP A 33 12.03 -7.52 0.68
C ASP A 33 11.80 -7.25 2.17
N ASP A 34 10.54 -7.12 2.57
CA ASP A 34 10.12 -6.96 3.96
C ASP A 34 9.67 -8.29 4.61
N GLY A 35 9.81 -9.42 3.89
CA GLY A 35 9.40 -10.74 4.31
C GLY A 35 7.91 -11.05 4.07
N PHE A 36 7.14 -10.12 3.50
CA PHE A 36 5.69 -10.24 3.31
C PHE A 36 5.26 -10.04 1.84
N LEU A 37 6.17 -10.23 0.91
CA LEU A 37 5.84 -10.21 -0.52
C LEU A 37 4.79 -11.29 -0.85
N PRO A 38 3.86 -11.05 -1.81
CA PRO A 38 3.00 -12.10 -2.35
C PRO A 38 3.81 -13.28 -2.89
N ASP A 39 3.19 -14.46 -3.02
CA ASP A 39 3.89 -15.68 -3.44
C ASP A 39 4.35 -15.61 -4.90
N GLU A 40 3.64 -14.84 -5.73
CA GLU A 40 3.96 -14.56 -7.13
C GLU A 40 5.07 -13.51 -7.32
N VAL A 41 5.49 -12.82 -6.26
CA VAL A 41 6.54 -11.79 -6.29
C VAL A 41 7.81 -12.32 -5.65
N THR A 42 8.91 -12.27 -6.39
CA THR A 42 10.23 -12.70 -5.90
C THR A 42 11.12 -11.51 -5.54
N SER A 43 12.19 -11.78 -4.82
CA SER A 43 13.24 -10.80 -4.52
C SER A 43 14.63 -11.38 -4.76
N PRO A 44 15.67 -10.53 -4.97
CA PRO A 44 17.05 -10.97 -5.03
C PRO A 44 17.47 -11.75 -3.78
N TYR A 45 16.97 -11.36 -2.63
CA TYR A 45 17.30 -11.97 -1.35
C TYR A 45 16.70 -13.36 -1.20
N GLN A 46 15.43 -13.55 -1.59
CA GLN A 46 14.80 -14.87 -1.61
C GLN A 46 15.47 -15.81 -2.58
N PHE A 47 15.85 -15.32 -3.77
CA PHE A 47 16.52 -16.12 -4.78
C PHE A 47 17.86 -16.67 -4.30
N PHE A 48 18.74 -15.83 -3.76
CA PHE A 48 20.06 -16.26 -3.31
C PHE A 48 20.03 -17.06 -2.00
N ALA A 49 19.12 -16.75 -1.09
CA ALA A 49 18.94 -17.52 0.14
C ALA A 49 18.31 -18.90 -0.12
N ALA A 50 17.66 -19.08 -1.27
CA ALA A 50 17.02 -20.33 -1.70
C ALA A 50 16.12 -20.95 -0.60
N ASN A 51 15.39 -20.11 0.11
CA ASN A 51 14.50 -20.54 1.20
C ASN A 51 13.28 -21.26 0.62
N LEU A 52 13.34 -22.59 0.62
CA LEU A 52 12.22 -23.42 0.18
C LEU A 52 11.03 -23.26 1.15
N LEU A 53 9.85 -23.08 0.59
CA LEU A 53 8.60 -23.08 1.35
C LEU A 53 8.16 -24.52 1.61
N HIS A 54 7.56 -24.75 2.79
CA HIS A 54 7.02 -26.04 3.18
C HIS A 54 5.50 -25.89 3.37
N ASP A 55 4.76 -26.94 3.11
CA ASP A 55 3.29 -26.94 3.21
C ASP A 55 2.75 -26.63 4.61
N ASP A 56 3.59 -26.84 5.64
CA ASP A 56 3.27 -26.60 7.05
C ASP A 56 3.78 -25.24 7.56
N ASP A 57 4.35 -24.42 6.70
CA ASP A 57 4.79 -23.07 7.07
C ASP A 57 3.63 -22.20 7.51
N GLN A 58 3.80 -21.55 8.64
CA GLN A 58 2.80 -20.65 9.20
C GLN A 58 3.47 -19.39 9.75
N PRO A 59 2.79 -18.24 9.67
CA PRO A 59 3.28 -17.02 10.27
C PRO A 59 3.63 -17.20 11.74
N LYS A 60 4.73 -16.62 12.19
CA LYS A 60 5.16 -16.70 13.59
C LYS A 60 4.29 -15.80 14.48
N PHE A 61 3.65 -16.39 15.47
CA PHE A 61 2.94 -15.64 16.51
C PHE A 61 3.93 -15.09 17.55
N PHE A 62 3.57 -13.99 18.22
CA PHE A 62 4.45 -13.31 19.16
C PHE A 62 4.95 -14.21 20.30
N ASN A 63 4.13 -15.13 20.79
CA ASN A 63 4.49 -16.07 21.86
C ASN A 63 5.31 -17.27 21.37
N ALA A 64 5.51 -17.40 20.05
CA ALA A 64 6.37 -18.41 19.43
C ALA A 64 7.77 -17.86 19.09
N VAL A 65 8.08 -16.61 19.47
CA VAL A 65 9.42 -16.05 19.34
C VAL A 65 10.35 -16.77 20.32
N ASP A 66 11.48 -17.25 19.80
CA ASP A 66 12.48 -17.95 20.61
C ASP A 66 13.19 -16.95 21.54
N VAL A 67 13.11 -17.20 22.83
CA VAL A 67 13.74 -16.39 23.87
C VAL A 67 14.55 -17.27 24.82
N PRO A 68 15.59 -16.75 25.48
CA PRO A 68 16.33 -17.51 26.51
C PRO A 68 15.42 -18.08 27.61
N PRO A 69 15.77 -19.21 28.21
CA PRO A 69 15.02 -19.77 29.35
C PRO A 69 14.79 -18.74 30.45
N PHE A 70 13.58 -18.74 31.01
CA PHE A 70 13.12 -17.83 32.09
C PHE A 70 12.84 -16.38 31.68
N TRP A 71 13.00 -16.03 30.39
CA TRP A 71 12.54 -14.72 29.91
C TRP A 71 11.03 -14.77 29.62
N GLU A 72 10.37 -13.64 29.81
CA GLU A 72 8.92 -13.52 29.69
C GLU A 72 8.58 -12.71 28.42
N ILE A 73 7.51 -13.14 27.74
CA ILE A 73 6.90 -12.36 26.67
C ILE A 73 5.54 -11.87 27.14
N SER A 74 5.33 -10.56 27.15
CA SER A 74 4.04 -9.96 27.46
C SER A 74 3.66 -8.95 26.39
N GLY A 75 2.43 -9.03 25.86
CA GLY A 75 2.01 -8.19 24.74
C GLY A 75 0.55 -7.79 24.79
N ASP A 76 0.24 -6.74 24.07
CA ASP A 76 -1.10 -6.23 23.82
C ASP A 76 -1.52 -6.41 22.35
N GLY A 77 -2.46 -5.59 21.85
CA GLY A 77 -2.90 -5.62 20.46
C GLY A 77 -1.94 -4.96 19.46
N GLN A 78 -0.92 -4.22 19.92
CA GLN A 78 -0.03 -3.43 19.07
C GLN A 78 1.41 -3.96 19.03
N SER A 79 1.92 -4.47 20.18
CA SER A 79 3.29 -4.98 20.30
C SER A 79 3.42 -5.94 21.47
N ALA A 80 4.59 -6.59 21.59
CA ALA A 80 4.95 -7.34 22.79
C ALA A 80 6.34 -6.97 23.27
N GLN A 81 6.58 -7.14 24.57
CA GLN A 81 7.87 -6.93 25.22
C GLN A 81 8.45 -8.28 25.65
N ILE A 82 9.74 -8.44 25.48
CA ILE A 82 10.54 -9.54 25.99
C ILE A 82 11.30 -9.03 27.21
N LYS A 83 11.16 -9.70 28.35
CA LYS A 83 11.70 -9.27 29.63
C LYS A 83 12.55 -10.36 30.30
N ASP A 84 13.65 -9.92 30.91
CA ASP A 84 14.49 -10.69 31.80
C ASP A 84 14.41 -10.07 33.19
N MET A 85 13.81 -10.76 34.17
CA MET A 85 13.60 -10.27 35.55
C MET A 85 13.02 -8.83 35.58
N GLY A 86 12.04 -8.56 34.71
CA GLY A 86 11.39 -7.25 34.60
C GLY A 86 12.12 -6.20 33.75
N HIS A 87 13.36 -6.45 33.32
CA HIS A 87 14.09 -5.57 32.41
C HIS A 87 13.74 -5.89 30.96
N ILE A 88 13.40 -4.86 30.17
CA ILE A 88 13.09 -5.02 28.75
C ILE A 88 14.38 -5.37 28.00
N ARG A 89 14.38 -6.54 27.34
CA ARG A 89 15.47 -7.06 26.52
C ARG A 89 15.14 -7.07 25.04
N GLY A 90 13.85 -7.03 24.71
CA GLY A 90 13.40 -6.98 23.33
C GLY A 90 11.99 -6.43 23.19
N GLU A 91 11.65 -6.08 21.98
CA GLU A 91 10.33 -5.61 21.57
C GLU A 91 9.92 -6.34 20.29
N ILE A 92 8.77 -6.99 20.33
CA ILE A 92 8.18 -7.69 19.18
C ILE A 92 7.20 -6.73 18.50
N ARG A 93 7.43 -6.47 17.23
CA ARG A 93 6.53 -5.69 16.38
C ARG A 93 5.71 -6.60 15.48
N TYR A 94 4.42 -6.33 15.43
CA TYR A 94 3.50 -7.09 14.61
C TYR A 94 3.41 -6.51 13.20
N ARG A 95 3.06 -7.36 12.26
CA ARG A 95 2.76 -6.91 10.89
C ARG A 95 1.47 -6.07 10.91
N PRO A 96 1.50 -4.82 10.44
CA PRO A 96 0.31 -4.00 10.30
C PRO A 96 -0.76 -4.69 9.42
N HIS A 97 -2.01 -4.42 9.70
CA HIS A 97 -3.17 -4.94 8.96
C HIS A 97 -3.42 -6.46 9.06
N TYR A 98 -2.61 -7.21 9.80
CA TYR A 98 -2.90 -8.59 10.16
C TYR A 98 -3.64 -8.63 11.51
N LYS A 99 -4.82 -9.26 11.54
CA LYS A 99 -5.67 -9.35 12.76
C LYS A 99 -5.10 -10.22 13.86
N THR A 100 -4.17 -11.08 13.51
CA THR A 100 -3.48 -11.99 14.42
C THR A 100 -2.07 -11.45 14.64
N ARG A 101 -1.63 -11.30 15.87
CA ARG A 101 -0.33 -10.77 16.33
C ARG A 101 0.87 -11.47 15.69
N ILE A 102 0.95 -11.39 14.34
CA ILE A 102 2.00 -11.98 13.52
C ILE A 102 3.25 -11.12 13.63
N VAL A 103 4.36 -11.74 13.92
CA VAL A 103 5.65 -11.08 14.07
C VAL A 103 6.15 -10.60 12.72
N SER A 104 6.44 -9.32 12.63
CA SER A 104 7.20 -8.73 11.52
C SER A 104 8.69 -8.73 11.86
N HIS A 105 9.04 -8.16 13.01
CA HIS A 105 10.42 -8.11 13.48
C HIS A 105 10.52 -8.08 15.00
N VAL A 106 11.69 -8.45 15.52
CA VAL A 106 12.04 -8.43 16.94
C VAL A 106 13.27 -7.57 17.14
N ARG A 107 13.13 -6.51 17.93
CA ARG A 107 14.19 -5.59 18.30
C ARG A 107 14.84 -6.05 19.59
N TRP A 108 16.17 -6.17 19.62
CA TRP A 108 16.93 -6.62 20.77
C TRP A 108 17.75 -5.49 21.38
N PHE A 109 17.68 -5.37 22.70
CA PHE A 109 18.32 -4.32 23.45
C PHE A 109 19.44 -4.85 24.36
N ASP A 110 20.49 -4.04 24.55
CA ASP A 110 21.52 -4.30 25.54
C ASP A 110 21.08 -3.89 26.98
N ASP A 111 21.95 -4.09 27.94
CA ASP A 111 21.72 -3.75 29.37
C ASP A 111 21.43 -2.26 29.62
N LYS A 112 21.75 -1.40 28.67
CA LYS A 112 21.50 0.05 28.71
C LYS A 112 20.29 0.45 27.86
N SER A 113 19.44 -0.51 27.48
CA SER A 113 18.25 -0.32 26.62
C SER A 113 18.58 0.27 25.24
N ARG A 114 19.79 0.09 24.73
CA ARG A 114 20.17 0.52 23.38
C ARG A 114 19.88 -0.60 22.38
N LEU A 115 19.25 -0.26 21.25
CA LEU A 115 18.99 -1.19 20.16
C LEU A 115 20.33 -1.74 19.61
N ARG A 116 20.45 -3.06 19.52
CA ARG A 116 21.66 -3.74 19.07
C ARG A 116 21.44 -4.56 17.79
N SER A 117 20.30 -5.23 17.71
CA SER A 117 19.92 -5.97 16.50
C SER A 117 18.42 -6.01 16.33
N GLU A 118 18.00 -6.32 15.10
CA GLU A 118 16.61 -6.51 14.74
C GLU A 118 16.51 -7.76 13.86
N ASP A 119 15.78 -8.77 14.34
CA ASP A 119 15.47 -10.00 13.59
C ASP A 119 14.24 -9.78 12.74
N HIS A 120 14.31 -10.05 11.43
CA HIS A 120 13.20 -9.93 10.50
C HIS A 120 12.60 -11.30 10.18
N TYR A 121 11.28 -11.40 10.28
CA TYR A 121 10.53 -12.62 10.05
C TYR A 121 9.70 -12.54 8.78
N SER A 122 9.67 -13.65 8.03
CA SER A 122 8.82 -13.78 6.84
C SER A 122 7.38 -14.08 7.20
N LYS A 123 6.47 -13.91 6.24
CA LYS A 123 5.06 -14.33 6.35
C LYS A 123 4.91 -15.85 6.60
N HIS A 124 5.96 -16.62 6.35
CA HIS A 124 6.03 -18.07 6.57
C HIS A 124 6.66 -18.45 7.92
N GLY A 125 6.96 -17.46 8.78
CA GLY A 125 7.33 -17.64 10.17
C GLY A 125 8.80 -17.93 10.45
N PHE A 126 9.69 -17.94 9.48
CA PHE A 126 11.14 -18.07 9.71
C PHE A 126 11.84 -16.71 9.67
N LYS A 127 12.95 -16.61 10.42
CA LYS A 127 13.86 -15.47 10.37
C LYS A 127 14.60 -15.51 9.02
N PHE A 128 14.48 -14.46 8.23
CA PHE A 128 15.14 -14.36 6.92
C PHE A 128 16.26 -13.31 6.89
N ALA A 129 16.28 -12.37 7.84
CA ALA A 129 17.31 -11.35 7.93
C ALA A 129 17.55 -10.87 9.36
N GLU A 130 18.69 -10.24 9.59
CA GLU A 130 19.07 -9.58 10.83
C GLU A 130 19.74 -8.24 10.51
N THR A 131 19.26 -7.15 11.12
CA THR A 131 19.93 -5.83 11.06
C THR A 131 20.69 -5.58 12.34
N ILE A 132 21.94 -5.15 12.22
CA ILE A 132 22.82 -4.84 13.34
C ILE A 132 22.99 -3.31 13.46
N TYR A 133 22.97 -2.81 14.70
CA TYR A 133 23.03 -1.41 15.02
C TYR A 133 24.29 -1.06 15.82
N ASP A 134 24.84 0.14 15.59
CA ASP A 134 25.90 0.69 16.42
C ASP A 134 25.37 1.17 17.78
N LEU A 135 26.26 1.73 18.61
CA LEU A 135 25.89 2.25 19.94
C LEU A 135 25.02 3.51 19.89
N ALA A 136 24.96 4.19 18.75
CA ALA A 136 24.11 5.37 18.52
C ALA A 136 22.74 5.00 17.94
N GLY A 137 22.47 3.70 17.68
CA GLY A 137 21.21 3.22 17.11
C GLY A 137 21.13 3.38 15.59
N LYS A 138 22.27 3.57 14.91
CA LYS A 138 22.34 3.58 13.45
C LYS A 138 22.58 2.18 12.93
N ALA A 139 21.80 1.73 11.95
CA ALA A 139 22.03 0.46 11.25
C ALA A 139 23.40 0.50 10.54
N ILE A 140 24.18 -0.55 10.70
CA ILE A 140 25.53 -0.69 10.13
C ILE A 140 25.66 -1.88 9.18
N LEU A 141 24.87 -2.93 9.40
CA LEU A 141 24.94 -4.16 8.62
C LEU A 141 23.56 -4.82 8.60
N LYS A 142 23.14 -5.36 7.45
CA LYS A 142 22.03 -6.30 7.37
C LYS A 142 22.53 -7.61 6.78
N LYS A 143 22.19 -8.71 7.42
CA LYS A 143 22.49 -10.05 6.97
C LYS A 143 21.23 -10.73 6.54
N TYR A 144 21.26 -11.42 5.41
CA TYR A 144 20.17 -12.30 4.99
C TYR A 144 20.61 -13.74 5.17
N VAL A 145 19.72 -14.54 5.70
CA VAL A 145 20.03 -15.91 6.14
C VAL A 145 19.09 -16.91 5.47
N THR A 146 19.61 -18.14 5.30
CA THR A 146 18.74 -19.27 4.95
C THR A 146 17.83 -19.60 6.14
N ARG A 147 16.84 -20.45 5.90
CA ARG A 147 15.92 -20.98 6.93
C ARG A 147 16.67 -21.66 8.08
N GLU A 148 17.81 -22.30 7.80
CA GLU A 148 18.68 -22.96 8.78
C GLU A 148 19.63 -21.98 9.49
N GLY A 149 19.52 -20.68 9.20
CA GLY A 149 20.34 -19.64 9.82
C GLY A 149 21.73 -19.45 9.22
N LYS A 150 22.01 -20.03 8.03
CA LYS A 150 23.27 -19.78 7.31
C LYS A 150 23.23 -18.38 6.69
N GLU A 151 24.21 -17.55 7.00
CA GLU A 151 24.38 -16.23 6.40
C GLU A 151 24.78 -16.35 4.92
N VAL A 152 24.08 -15.65 4.04
CA VAL A 152 24.25 -15.72 2.58
C VAL A 152 24.58 -14.36 1.99
N ILE A 153 23.92 -13.29 2.43
CA ILE A 153 24.12 -11.94 1.90
C ILE A 153 24.41 -11.00 3.07
N TYR A 154 25.38 -10.12 2.87
CA TYR A 154 25.72 -9.04 3.78
C TYR A 154 25.56 -7.70 3.05
N GLU A 155 24.72 -6.82 3.57
CA GLU A 155 24.55 -5.45 3.12
C GLU A 155 25.18 -4.51 4.14
N ASN A 156 26.26 -3.85 3.76
CA ASN A 156 26.98 -2.93 4.63
C ASN A 156 26.46 -1.50 4.45
N TYR A 157 25.74 -0.99 5.43
CA TYR A 157 25.17 0.35 5.38
C TYR A 157 26.19 1.49 5.57
N VAL A 158 27.42 1.18 5.99
CA VAL A 158 28.45 2.18 6.17
C VAL A 158 29.17 2.49 4.87
N THR A 159 29.49 1.46 4.10
CA THR A 159 30.25 1.54 2.84
C THR A 159 29.34 1.39 1.61
N GLY A 160 28.13 0.85 1.75
CA GLY A 160 27.18 0.62 0.66
C GLY A 160 27.48 -0.62 -0.18
N ASP A 161 28.48 -1.43 0.23
CA ASP A 161 28.85 -2.65 -0.47
C ASP A 161 28.03 -3.86 -0.02
N TYR A 162 28.04 -4.90 -0.89
CA TYR A 162 27.39 -6.18 -0.68
C TYR A 162 28.39 -7.32 -0.79
N VAL A 163 28.23 -8.33 0.05
CA VAL A 163 28.92 -9.63 -0.08
C VAL A 163 27.86 -10.71 -0.22
N LEU A 164 28.05 -11.61 -1.17
CA LEU A 164 27.18 -12.75 -1.42
C LEU A 164 28.00 -14.03 -1.38
N ASP A 165 27.66 -14.96 -0.48
CA ASP A 165 28.18 -16.32 -0.44
C ASP A 165 27.20 -17.27 -1.15
N TRP A 166 27.49 -17.64 -2.39
CA TRP A 166 26.59 -18.40 -3.23
C TRP A 166 27.33 -19.47 -4.05
N GLN A 167 26.78 -20.68 -4.10
CA GLN A 167 27.35 -21.82 -4.83
C GLN A 167 28.83 -22.09 -4.52
N GLY A 168 29.24 -21.90 -3.27
CA GLY A 168 30.61 -22.14 -2.80
C GLY A 168 31.63 -21.06 -3.18
N GLN A 169 31.15 -19.91 -3.65
CA GLN A 169 31.99 -18.74 -3.97
C GLN A 169 31.48 -17.52 -3.24
N SER A 170 32.38 -16.59 -2.89
CA SER A 170 32.06 -15.29 -2.32
C SER A 170 32.21 -14.22 -3.39
N TYR A 171 31.17 -13.44 -3.59
CA TYR A 171 31.09 -12.32 -4.54
C TYR A 171 31.08 -11.02 -3.78
N PHE A 172 31.81 -10.03 -4.26
CA PHE A 172 31.81 -8.67 -3.71
C PHE A 172 31.21 -7.70 -4.73
N PHE A 173 30.29 -6.84 -4.26
CA PHE A 173 29.68 -5.80 -5.09
C PHE A 173 29.84 -4.43 -4.41
N PRO A 174 30.36 -3.42 -5.13
CA PRO A 174 30.61 -2.10 -4.56
C PRO A 174 29.33 -1.28 -4.30
N SER A 175 28.16 -1.78 -4.73
CA SER A 175 26.89 -1.10 -4.56
C SER A 175 25.68 -2.05 -4.72
N LYS A 176 24.51 -1.62 -4.25
CA LYS A 176 23.22 -2.31 -4.50
C LYS A 176 22.96 -2.48 -6.00
N VAL A 177 23.27 -1.47 -6.82
CA VAL A 177 23.07 -1.53 -8.27
C VAL A 177 23.88 -2.69 -8.87
N ALA A 178 25.16 -2.86 -8.49
CA ALA A 178 26.00 -3.95 -8.98
C ALA A 178 25.47 -5.32 -8.53
N PHE A 179 24.99 -5.45 -7.29
CA PHE A 179 24.38 -6.65 -6.75
C PHE A 179 23.10 -7.04 -7.51
N ILE A 180 22.19 -6.09 -7.72
CA ILE A 180 20.93 -6.32 -8.45
C ILE A 180 21.20 -6.62 -9.93
N THR A 181 22.18 -5.96 -10.55
CA THR A 181 22.62 -6.28 -11.92
C THR A 181 23.08 -7.74 -12.03
N PHE A 182 23.90 -8.20 -11.08
CA PHE A 182 24.32 -9.59 -11.03
C PHE A 182 23.13 -10.55 -10.87
N TYR A 183 22.18 -10.22 -9.97
CA TYR A 183 20.95 -11.00 -9.80
C TYR A 183 20.20 -11.15 -11.13
N LEU A 184 19.94 -10.05 -11.84
CA LEU A 184 19.22 -10.08 -13.11
C LEU A 184 19.93 -10.92 -14.18
N GLN A 185 21.26 -11.03 -14.13
CA GLN A 185 22.03 -11.91 -15.01
C GLN A 185 21.90 -13.39 -14.64
N GLN A 186 21.62 -13.71 -13.37
CA GLN A 186 21.49 -15.09 -12.88
C GLN A 186 20.11 -15.71 -13.12
N ILE A 187 19.04 -14.90 -13.06
CA ILE A 187 17.66 -15.41 -13.14
C ILE A 187 17.23 -15.87 -14.54
N GLN A 188 18.01 -15.59 -15.58
CA GLN A 188 17.78 -16.03 -16.97
C GLN A 188 16.38 -15.68 -17.50
N VAL A 189 15.86 -14.52 -17.16
CA VAL A 189 14.59 -13.98 -17.69
C VAL A 189 14.84 -13.05 -18.88
N ASP A 190 13.85 -12.95 -19.75
CA ASP A 190 13.89 -11.98 -20.86
C ASP A 190 13.73 -10.55 -20.34
N LEU A 191 14.78 -9.76 -20.52
CA LEU A 191 14.84 -8.36 -20.11
C LEU A 191 14.53 -7.39 -21.28
N SER A 192 14.01 -7.86 -22.41
CA SER A 192 13.70 -7.02 -23.57
C SER A 192 12.64 -5.93 -23.24
N GLU A 193 11.66 -6.27 -22.39
CA GLU A 193 10.60 -5.35 -21.97
C GLU A 193 10.50 -5.34 -20.44
N ILE A 194 10.64 -4.16 -19.83
CA ILE A 194 10.69 -4.00 -18.36
C ILE A 194 9.80 -2.84 -17.92
N ILE A 195 8.95 -3.09 -16.92
CA ILE A 195 8.20 -2.05 -16.19
C ILE A 195 8.93 -1.76 -14.87
N ILE A 196 9.20 -0.49 -14.61
CA ILE A 196 9.74 -0.01 -13.34
C ILE A 196 8.78 0.99 -12.68
N ASN A 197 8.80 1.09 -11.36
CA ASN A 197 7.92 2.00 -10.61
C ASN A 197 8.68 3.10 -9.85
N SER A 198 9.99 3.21 -10.06
CA SER A 198 10.83 4.19 -9.36
C SER A 198 12.04 4.59 -10.20
N LEU A 199 12.44 5.85 -10.06
CA LEU A 199 13.67 6.42 -10.63
C LEU A 199 14.91 6.21 -9.74
N SER A 200 14.79 5.44 -8.66
CA SER A 200 15.87 5.05 -7.76
C SER A 200 16.56 3.76 -8.26
N THR A 201 16.63 2.71 -7.44
CA THR A 201 17.38 1.49 -7.75
C THR A 201 16.95 0.82 -9.08
N PRO A 202 15.65 0.65 -9.39
CA PRO A 202 15.24 0.04 -10.66
C PRO A 202 15.80 0.77 -11.88
N PHE A 203 15.66 2.10 -11.93
CA PHE A 203 16.22 2.91 -13.02
C PHE A 203 17.75 2.83 -13.07
N LEU A 204 18.42 2.99 -11.92
CA LEU A 204 19.89 2.97 -11.87
C LEU A 204 20.47 1.62 -12.32
N VAL A 205 19.80 0.52 -12.06
CA VAL A 205 20.20 -0.81 -12.55
C VAL A 205 20.10 -0.88 -14.07
N LEU A 206 18.98 -0.46 -14.66
CA LEU A 206 18.80 -0.47 -16.12
C LEU A 206 19.75 0.52 -16.83
N HIS A 207 19.99 1.68 -16.23
CA HIS A 207 21.00 2.64 -16.70
C HIS A 207 22.40 2.05 -16.68
N HIS A 208 22.76 1.35 -15.60
CA HIS A 208 24.08 0.69 -15.47
C HIS A 208 24.26 -0.45 -16.46
N MET A 209 23.22 -1.28 -16.65
CA MET A 209 23.26 -2.37 -17.63
C MET A 209 23.34 -1.87 -19.07
N ASN A 210 22.68 -0.77 -19.36
CA ASN A 210 22.60 -0.10 -20.68
C ASN A 210 22.37 -1.10 -21.83
N THR A 211 21.41 -2.00 -21.67
CA THR A 211 21.03 -3.01 -22.66
C THR A 211 19.90 -2.51 -23.56
N GLU A 212 19.86 -2.99 -24.79
CA GLU A 212 18.75 -2.76 -25.71
C GLU A 212 17.42 -3.26 -25.15
N GLY A 213 16.31 -2.72 -25.65
CA GLY A 213 14.95 -3.12 -25.29
C GLY A 213 14.03 -1.94 -25.04
N LYS A 214 12.89 -2.22 -24.44
CA LYS A 214 11.87 -1.24 -24.05
C LYS A 214 11.74 -1.18 -22.55
N GLY A 215 11.58 0.02 -22.03
CA GLY A 215 11.35 0.29 -20.62
C GLY A 215 10.09 1.13 -20.45
N LEU A 216 9.33 0.85 -19.41
CA LEU A 216 8.19 1.65 -19.01
C LEU A 216 8.36 2.07 -17.56
N LEU A 217 8.43 3.37 -17.32
CA LEU A 217 8.33 3.92 -15.97
C LEU A 217 6.86 4.18 -15.64
N PHE A 218 6.31 3.48 -14.67
CA PHE A 218 5.02 3.82 -14.09
C PHE A 218 5.27 4.74 -12.89
N TRP A 219 5.09 6.06 -13.10
CA TRP A 219 5.46 7.09 -12.14
C TRP A 219 4.39 7.30 -11.08
N GLN A 220 4.65 6.86 -9.85
CA GLN A 220 3.73 6.95 -8.72
C GLN A 220 4.19 7.95 -7.64
N GLU A 221 5.32 8.59 -7.85
CA GLU A 221 5.89 9.57 -6.93
C GLU A 221 5.48 11.00 -7.33
N SER A 222 5.81 11.99 -6.51
CA SER A 222 5.61 13.40 -6.85
C SER A 222 6.92 14.02 -7.31
N SER A 223 6.85 14.76 -8.41
CA SER A 223 7.97 15.60 -8.88
C SER A 223 8.20 16.84 -8.00
N ASN A 224 7.28 17.14 -7.07
CA ASN A 224 7.30 18.37 -6.28
C ASN A 224 7.43 19.64 -7.15
N GLY A 225 6.82 19.60 -8.33
CA GLY A 225 6.81 20.71 -9.28
C GLY A 225 8.01 20.79 -10.23
N HIS A 226 8.96 19.88 -10.16
CA HIS A 226 10.14 19.85 -11.03
C HIS A 226 10.41 18.45 -11.58
N VAL A 227 10.56 18.32 -12.90
CA VAL A 227 10.87 17.03 -13.51
C VAL A 227 12.20 16.49 -12.97
N PRO A 228 12.25 15.27 -12.41
CA PRO A 228 13.49 14.70 -11.91
C PRO A 228 14.55 14.52 -12.99
N GLY A 229 15.82 14.79 -12.68
CA GLY A 229 16.92 14.63 -13.63
C GLY A 229 17.03 13.22 -14.21
N ASN A 230 16.76 12.18 -13.40
CA ASN A 230 16.72 10.80 -13.88
C ASN A 230 15.59 10.56 -14.89
N MET A 231 14.43 11.23 -14.76
CA MET A 231 13.34 11.16 -15.74
C MET A 231 13.75 11.82 -17.06
N LEU A 232 14.42 12.98 -17.00
CA LEU A 232 14.97 13.62 -18.20
C LEU A 232 15.98 12.70 -18.90
N SER A 233 16.92 12.11 -18.17
CA SER A 233 17.91 11.17 -18.73
C SER A 233 17.26 9.94 -19.37
N LEU A 234 16.11 9.50 -18.85
CA LEU A 234 15.32 8.40 -19.38
C LEU A 234 14.65 8.79 -20.72
N LEU A 235 14.16 10.04 -20.83
CA LEU A 235 13.44 10.58 -21.98
C LEU A 235 14.36 11.16 -23.08
N ASP A 236 15.65 11.42 -22.80
CA ASP A 236 16.59 12.03 -23.75
C ASP A 236 17.11 11.07 -24.83
N GLY A 237 16.68 9.81 -24.84
CA GLY A 237 17.08 8.81 -25.83
C GLY A 237 18.59 8.47 -25.84
N THR A 238 19.30 8.81 -24.75
CA THR A 238 20.76 8.52 -24.63
C THR A 238 21.06 7.08 -24.22
N LEU A 239 20.07 6.39 -23.68
CA LEU A 239 20.16 4.98 -23.31
C LEU A 239 19.90 4.09 -24.53
N GLN A 240 20.50 2.89 -24.55
CA GLN A 240 20.19 1.89 -25.60
C GLN A 240 18.75 1.38 -25.48
N ARG A 241 18.18 1.37 -24.26
CA ARG A 241 16.80 1.05 -23.98
C ARG A 241 15.92 2.28 -24.20
N GLN A 242 14.88 2.11 -25.02
CA GLN A 242 13.86 3.16 -25.21
C GLN A 242 12.87 3.14 -24.04
N PHE A 243 12.60 4.31 -23.48
CA PHE A 243 11.69 4.43 -22.35
C PHE A 243 10.49 5.30 -22.68
N SER A 244 9.35 4.88 -22.11
CA SER A 244 8.15 5.70 -21.97
C SER A 244 7.79 5.87 -20.50
N VAL A 245 7.02 6.91 -20.20
CA VAL A 245 6.57 7.22 -18.83
C VAL A 245 5.05 7.24 -18.78
N MET A 246 4.47 6.51 -17.88
CA MET A 246 3.04 6.54 -17.56
C MET A 246 2.82 7.21 -16.21
N ILE A 247 1.98 8.24 -16.16
CA ILE A 247 1.69 9.00 -14.95
C ILE A 247 0.20 8.90 -14.64
N PRO A 248 -0.22 8.24 -13.53
CA PRO A 248 -1.63 8.08 -13.20
C PRO A 248 -2.27 9.37 -12.68
N ASP A 249 -1.56 10.17 -11.87
CA ASP A 249 -2.11 11.41 -11.33
C ASP A 249 -2.21 12.50 -12.42
N TYR A 250 -3.44 13.00 -12.63
CA TYR A 250 -3.72 14.00 -13.66
C TYR A 250 -2.93 15.30 -13.47
N ARG A 251 -2.79 15.77 -12.23
CA ARG A 251 -2.08 17.03 -11.94
C ARG A 251 -0.58 16.87 -12.14
N GLU A 252 -0.05 15.75 -11.67
CA GLU A 252 1.36 15.39 -11.85
C GLU A 252 1.69 15.24 -13.34
N TYR A 253 0.85 14.56 -14.12
CA TYR A 253 1.01 14.43 -15.57
C TYR A 253 1.13 15.80 -16.24
N HIS A 254 0.20 16.72 -15.99
CA HIS A 254 0.27 18.05 -16.59
C HIS A 254 1.46 18.87 -16.10
N THR A 255 1.85 18.74 -14.84
CA THR A 255 3.02 19.42 -14.26
C THR A 255 4.32 18.96 -14.95
N VAL A 256 4.45 17.67 -15.19
CA VAL A 256 5.62 17.07 -15.85
C VAL A 256 5.63 17.48 -17.33
N VAL A 257 4.55 17.23 -18.07
CA VAL A 257 4.49 17.49 -19.52
C VAL A 257 4.73 18.98 -19.85
N ALA A 258 4.25 19.92 -19.03
CA ALA A 258 4.44 21.35 -19.24
C ALA A 258 5.92 21.79 -19.20
N GLN A 259 6.83 20.98 -18.65
CA GLN A 259 8.26 21.28 -18.54
C GLN A 259 9.12 20.53 -19.56
N LEU A 260 8.53 19.65 -20.36
CA LEU A 260 9.22 18.84 -21.36
C LEU A 260 9.18 19.50 -22.73
N ASN A 261 10.18 19.22 -23.57
CA ASN A 261 10.10 19.54 -24.98
C ASN A 261 9.14 18.58 -25.71
N SER A 262 8.81 18.89 -26.99
CA SER A 262 7.81 18.11 -27.74
C SER A 262 8.20 16.64 -27.97
N GLU A 263 9.50 16.36 -28.11
CA GLU A 263 10.02 15.00 -28.30
C GLU A 263 9.89 14.20 -26.98
N GLN A 264 10.36 14.75 -25.86
CA GLN A 264 10.22 14.13 -24.55
C GLN A 264 8.74 13.92 -24.16
N ALA A 265 7.90 14.93 -24.41
CA ALA A 265 6.48 14.88 -24.09
C ALA A 265 5.73 13.78 -24.87
N SER A 266 6.17 13.41 -26.09
CA SER A 266 5.56 12.35 -26.89
C SER A 266 5.74 10.95 -26.30
N HIS A 267 6.65 10.77 -25.35
CA HIS A 267 6.89 9.53 -24.62
C HIS A 267 6.27 9.53 -23.21
N VAL A 268 5.44 10.53 -22.87
CA VAL A 268 4.79 10.61 -21.56
C VAL A 268 3.27 10.49 -21.73
N TYR A 269 2.68 9.52 -21.08
CA TYR A 269 1.27 9.16 -21.21
C TYR A 269 0.54 9.35 -19.90
N GLN A 270 -0.68 9.89 -19.95
CA GLN A 270 -1.57 9.88 -18.81
C GLN A 270 -2.11 8.46 -18.62
N ALA A 271 -1.92 7.90 -17.44
CA ALA A 271 -2.35 6.57 -17.07
C ALA A 271 -3.44 6.61 -15.98
N GLY A 272 -3.66 5.47 -15.34
CA GLY A 272 -4.55 5.31 -14.21
C GLY A 272 -4.51 3.87 -13.71
N TYR A 273 -5.53 3.51 -12.95
CA TYR A 273 -5.64 2.20 -12.31
C TYR A 273 -6.94 1.51 -12.66
N LEU A 274 -6.91 0.19 -12.63
CA LEU A 274 -8.08 -0.67 -12.67
C LEU A 274 -8.46 -1.05 -11.24
N TYR A 275 -9.76 -1.09 -10.98
CA TYR A 275 -10.29 -1.47 -9.67
C TYR A 275 -11.31 -2.58 -9.82
N ASP A 276 -11.22 -3.57 -8.94
CA ASP A 276 -12.29 -4.55 -8.78
C ASP A 276 -13.38 -3.99 -7.88
N PHE A 277 -14.61 -4.15 -8.33
CA PHE A 277 -15.76 -3.70 -7.57
C PHE A 277 -16.60 -4.89 -7.10
N ASP A 278 -16.89 -4.92 -5.79
CA ASP A 278 -17.62 -6.01 -5.14
C ASP A 278 -19.13 -5.98 -5.45
N LYS A 279 -19.64 -4.82 -5.92
CA LYS A 279 -21.02 -4.67 -6.37
C LYS A 279 -21.18 -3.53 -7.36
N SER A 280 -22.34 -3.49 -8.04
CA SER A 280 -22.83 -2.31 -8.76
C SER A 280 -23.72 -1.48 -7.85
N ASN A 281 -23.59 -0.15 -7.91
CA ASN A 281 -24.42 0.76 -7.18
C ASN A 281 -25.88 0.68 -7.65
N GLN A 282 -26.84 0.77 -6.72
CA GLN A 282 -28.28 0.65 -6.98
C GLN A 282 -29.06 1.95 -6.76
N TYR A 283 -28.36 3.07 -6.50
CA TYR A 283 -28.94 4.37 -6.21
C TYR A 283 -29.84 4.35 -4.97
N SER A 284 -29.53 3.54 -3.97
CA SER A 284 -30.28 3.50 -2.73
C SER A 284 -30.03 4.77 -1.90
N ASN A 285 -31.01 5.14 -1.09
CA ASN A 285 -30.91 6.25 -0.13
C ASN A 285 -30.36 5.78 1.24
N HIS A 286 -29.61 4.68 1.27
CA HIS A 286 -29.00 4.10 2.45
C HIS A 286 -27.56 4.62 2.61
N ALA A 287 -27.28 5.25 3.75
CA ALA A 287 -25.97 5.78 4.12
C ALA A 287 -25.35 4.94 5.24
N LEU A 288 -24.10 4.50 5.05
CA LEU A 288 -23.29 3.77 6.02
C LEU A 288 -22.34 4.72 6.74
N ILE A 289 -22.26 4.60 8.06
CA ILE A 289 -21.31 5.30 8.93
C ILE A 289 -20.65 4.23 9.81
N LEU A 290 -19.34 4.09 9.73
CA LEU A 290 -18.60 3.23 10.65
C LEU A 290 -17.90 4.08 11.70
N THR A 291 -17.99 3.69 12.96
CA THR A 291 -17.42 4.47 14.06
C THR A 291 -16.79 3.58 15.14
N ASN A 292 -15.72 4.08 15.73
CA ASN A 292 -15.14 3.59 16.99
C ASN A 292 -15.16 4.67 18.08
N SER A 293 -15.94 5.72 17.88
CA SER A 293 -16.05 6.89 18.74
C SER A 293 -17.49 7.35 18.85
N ASP A 294 -17.82 8.02 19.96
CA ASP A 294 -19.11 8.71 20.14
C ASP A 294 -19.18 10.07 19.43
N GLU A 295 -18.04 10.53 18.90
CA GLU A 295 -17.92 11.81 18.22
C GLU A 295 -18.07 11.62 16.71
N ILE A 296 -19.32 11.62 16.24
CA ILE A 296 -19.70 11.65 14.83
C ILE A 296 -20.15 13.08 14.52
N LEU A 297 -19.32 13.80 13.76
CA LEU A 297 -19.47 15.25 13.60
C LEU A 297 -20.73 15.61 12.81
N GLN A 298 -21.54 16.54 13.36
CA GLN A 298 -22.79 17.05 12.79
C GLN A 298 -23.88 16.00 12.54
N LEU A 299 -23.79 14.78 13.11
CA LEU A 299 -24.68 13.66 12.83
C LEU A 299 -26.17 14.01 13.04
N GLU A 300 -26.52 14.65 14.16
CA GLU A 300 -27.90 15.07 14.49
C GLU A 300 -28.49 15.96 13.40
N HIS A 301 -27.71 16.96 12.96
CA HIS A 301 -28.18 17.88 11.93
C HIS A 301 -28.40 17.19 10.58
N ILE A 302 -27.54 16.21 10.22
CA ILE A 302 -27.68 15.45 8.99
C ILE A 302 -28.94 14.55 9.05
N ILE A 303 -29.12 13.80 10.14
CA ILE A 303 -30.28 12.92 10.32
C ILE A 303 -31.58 13.69 10.24
N VAL A 304 -31.68 14.83 10.95
CA VAL A 304 -32.92 15.67 10.98
C VAL A 304 -33.21 16.30 9.61
N ALA A 305 -32.15 16.65 8.84
CA ALA A 305 -32.32 17.24 7.51
C ALA A 305 -32.78 16.22 6.46
N HIS A 306 -32.56 14.92 6.67
CA HIS A 306 -32.79 13.86 5.66
C HIS A 306 -33.71 12.74 6.17
N PRO A 307 -34.99 13.02 6.52
CA PRO A 307 -35.90 12.01 7.09
C PRO A 307 -36.26 10.86 6.11
N ASN A 308 -35.98 11.01 4.81
CA ASN A 308 -36.27 10.02 3.78
C ASN A 308 -35.02 9.11 3.47
N MET A 309 -33.87 9.41 4.07
CA MET A 309 -32.70 8.55 4.00
C MET A 309 -32.74 7.51 5.11
N GLN A 310 -31.99 6.42 4.94
CA GLN A 310 -31.78 5.41 5.97
C GLN A 310 -30.31 5.46 6.40
N PHE A 311 -30.06 5.71 7.67
CA PHE A 311 -28.72 5.81 8.23
C PHE A 311 -28.38 4.55 8.99
N HIS A 312 -27.32 3.86 8.58
CA HIS A 312 -26.78 2.66 9.20
C HIS A 312 -25.48 3.01 9.93
N ILE A 313 -25.52 3.01 11.26
CA ILE A 313 -24.36 3.35 12.10
C ILE A 313 -23.87 2.07 12.75
N ALA A 314 -22.64 1.66 12.44
CA ALA A 314 -22.09 0.41 12.94
C ALA A 314 -20.74 0.61 13.67
N ALA A 315 -20.56 -0.14 14.77
CA ALA A 315 -19.37 -0.11 15.59
C ALA A 315 -18.87 -1.52 15.89
N LEU A 316 -17.54 -1.70 16.00
CA LEU A 316 -16.92 -2.97 16.39
C LEU A 316 -17.16 -3.32 17.86
N THR A 317 -17.45 -2.30 18.68
CA THR A 317 -17.67 -2.44 20.14
C THR A 317 -19.08 -2.00 20.48
N GLU A 318 -19.46 -2.18 21.74
CA GLU A 318 -20.70 -1.64 22.27
C GLU A 318 -20.77 -0.12 22.06
N MET A 319 -21.96 0.39 21.77
CA MET A 319 -22.22 1.81 21.61
C MET A 319 -22.57 2.45 22.94
N SER A 320 -22.15 3.69 23.15
CA SER A 320 -22.52 4.47 24.34
C SER A 320 -24.00 4.85 24.34
N SER A 321 -24.50 5.28 25.50
CA SER A 321 -25.85 5.82 25.61
C SER A 321 -26.10 7.03 24.70
N LYS A 322 -25.06 7.81 24.39
CA LYS A 322 -25.12 8.95 23.46
C LYS A 322 -25.45 8.50 22.04
N LEU A 323 -24.77 7.47 21.54
CA LEU A 323 -25.07 6.91 20.22
C LEU A 323 -26.40 6.14 20.21
N MET A 324 -26.68 5.36 21.24
CA MET A 324 -27.95 4.62 21.37
C MET A 324 -29.17 5.54 21.40
N ALA A 325 -29.04 6.81 21.80
CA ALA A 325 -30.13 7.78 21.77
C ALA A 325 -30.67 8.06 20.35
N TYR A 326 -29.87 7.81 19.30
CA TYR A 326 -30.32 7.99 17.90
C TYR A 326 -31.37 6.96 17.46
N ASP A 327 -31.57 5.86 18.20
CA ASP A 327 -32.64 4.87 17.96
C ASP A 327 -34.08 5.50 18.04
N GLN A 328 -34.23 6.68 18.63
CA GLN A 328 -35.46 7.44 18.58
C GLN A 328 -35.91 7.85 17.17
N HIS A 329 -34.99 7.90 16.20
CA HIS A 329 -35.29 8.23 14.81
C HIS A 329 -35.57 6.94 14.01
N GLN A 330 -36.77 6.77 13.46
CA GLN A 330 -37.20 5.55 12.77
C GLN A 330 -36.35 5.18 11.53
N HIS A 331 -35.62 6.15 10.98
CA HIS A 331 -34.76 5.99 9.81
C HIS A 331 -33.27 5.87 10.18
N VAL A 332 -32.96 5.62 11.46
CA VAL A 332 -31.62 5.34 11.95
C VAL A 332 -31.56 3.92 12.48
N HIS A 333 -30.56 3.18 12.03
CA HIS A 333 -30.35 1.79 12.39
C HIS A 333 -28.98 1.65 13.05
N LEU A 334 -28.94 1.20 14.29
CA LEU A 334 -27.73 1.08 15.09
C LEU A 334 -27.28 -0.38 15.17
N TYR A 335 -25.98 -0.62 14.95
CA TYR A 335 -25.35 -1.94 14.98
C TYR A 335 -24.20 -1.94 15.99
N PRO A 336 -24.46 -2.02 17.31
CA PRO A 336 -23.41 -2.17 18.32
C PRO A 336 -22.76 -3.55 18.21
N ALA A 337 -21.47 -3.65 18.50
CA ALA A 337 -20.68 -4.89 18.45
C ALA A 337 -20.89 -5.67 17.13
N ALA A 338 -20.93 -4.95 16.00
CA ALA A 338 -21.23 -5.51 14.69
C ALA A 338 -20.17 -6.55 14.27
N THR A 339 -20.64 -7.68 13.78
CA THR A 339 -19.78 -8.74 13.24
C THR A 339 -19.33 -8.43 11.81
N LYS A 340 -18.36 -9.20 11.32
CA LYS A 340 -17.90 -9.07 9.93
C LYS A 340 -19.02 -9.29 8.90
N ASP A 341 -19.94 -10.20 9.20
CA ASP A 341 -21.07 -10.51 8.31
C ASP A 341 -22.03 -9.32 8.25
N ILE A 342 -22.30 -8.65 9.38
CA ILE A 342 -23.11 -7.41 9.42
C ILE A 342 -22.41 -6.33 8.60
N PHE A 343 -21.09 -6.11 8.74
CA PHE A 343 -20.37 -5.15 7.91
C PHE A 343 -20.49 -5.48 6.42
N ALA A 344 -20.33 -6.75 6.03
CA ALA A 344 -20.45 -7.17 4.65
C ALA A 344 -21.86 -6.91 4.08
N GLU A 345 -22.91 -7.23 4.84
CA GLU A 345 -24.29 -6.93 4.49
C GLU A 345 -24.54 -5.43 4.32
N LEU A 346 -24.02 -4.60 5.22
CA LEU A 346 -24.18 -3.14 5.16
C LEU A 346 -23.47 -2.54 3.94
N TYR A 347 -22.26 -2.99 3.61
CA TYR A 347 -21.59 -2.55 2.38
C TYR A 347 -22.36 -2.95 1.13
N GLN A 348 -22.99 -4.14 1.11
CA GLN A 348 -23.81 -4.56 -0.03
C GLN A 348 -25.12 -3.76 -0.11
N HIS A 349 -25.71 -3.38 1.03
CA HIS A 349 -27.02 -2.73 1.08
C HIS A 349 -26.97 -1.22 0.86
N CYS A 350 -25.93 -0.54 1.36
CA CYS A 350 -25.79 0.91 1.26
C CYS A 350 -25.11 1.32 -0.04
N ASP A 351 -25.37 2.54 -0.51
CA ASP A 351 -24.73 3.14 -1.69
C ASP A 351 -24.04 4.47 -1.38
N ILE A 352 -24.15 4.95 -0.15
CA ILE A 352 -23.52 6.17 0.34
C ILE A 352 -22.68 5.81 1.57
N TYR A 353 -21.48 6.34 1.67
CA TYR A 353 -20.64 6.25 2.85
C TYR A 353 -20.35 7.66 3.39
N LEU A 354 -20.61 7.88 4.67
CA LEU A 354 -20.31 9.15 5.33
C LEU A 354 -19.07 8.99 6.21
N ASP A 355 -17.96 9.56 5.77
CA ASP A 355 -16.70 9.58 6.52
C ASP A 355 -16.66 10.82 7.44
N ILE A 356 -17.42 10.74 8.52
CA ILE A 356 -17.68 11.84 9.46
C ILE A 356 -17.34 11.51 10.91
N ASN A 357 -16.73 10.36 11.15
CA ASN A 357 -16.28 9.88 12.45
C ASN A 357 -14.98 10.54 12.89
N GLN A 358 -14.91 11.10 14.09
CA GLN A 358 -13.70 11.71 14.66
C GLN A 358 -12.70 10.68 15.21
N GLY A 359 -13.00 9.39 15.15
CA GLY A 359 -12.10 8.31 15.58
C GLY A 359 -11.13 7.88 14.49
N ASN A 360 -10.37 6.83 14.77
CA ASN A 360 -9.57 6.15 13.76
C ASN A 360 -10.47 5.41 12.77
N GLU A 361 -10.00 5.23 11.55
CA GLU A 361 -10.70 4.43 10.55
C GLU A 361 -10.86 2.97 11.01
N ILE A 362 -12.02 2.39 10.75
CA ILE A 362 -12.33 0.99 11.05
C ILE A 362 -12.11 0.16 9.78
N GLU A 363 -11.23 -0.85 9.85
CA GLU A 363 -11.08 -1.91 8.84
C GLU A 363 -10.99 -1.42 7.38
N ASN A 364 -10.28 -0.31 7.13
CA ASN A 364 -10.18 0.31 5.80
C ASN A 364 -11.55 0.68 5.22
N ALA A 365 -12.39 1.27 6.01
CA ALA A 365 -13.79 1.53 5.69
C ALA A 365 -13.98 2.33 4.40
N VAL A 366 -13.19 3.36 4.19
CA VAL A 366 -13.26 4.23 2.98
C VAL A 366 -12.89 3.45 1.73
N ALA A 367 -11.79 2.68 1.75
CA ALA A 367 -11.39 1.84 0.63
C ALA A 367 -12.46 0.78 0.32
N ARG A 368 -13.02 0.13 1.35
CA ARG A 368 -14.10 -0.84 1.17
C ARG A 368 -15.37 -0.21 0.59
N ALA A 369 -15.73 1.00 1.05
CA ALA A 369 -16.85 1.76 0.48
C ALA A 369 -16.61 2.07 -1.00
N PHE A 370 -15.38 2.46 -1.37
CA PHE A 370 -15.01 2.67 -2.77
C PHE A 370 -15.15 1.39 -3.60
N HIS A 371 -14.63 0.25 -3.14
CA HIS A 371 -14.77 -1.03 -3.84
C HIS A 371 -16.21 -1.53 -3.94
N HIS A 372 -17.10 -1.09 -3.03
CA HIS A 372 -18.55 -1.33 -3.13
C HIS A 372 -19.29 -0.23 -3.91
N GLN A 373 -18.57 0.66 -4.59
CA GLN A 373 -19.11 1.75 -5.40
C GLN A 373 -20.02 2.73 -4.63
N HIS A 374 -19.82 2.89 -3.32
CA HIS A 374 -20.51 3.94 -2.57
C HIS A 374 -20.02 5.33 -3.01
N ILE A 375 -20.92 6.34 -3.00
CA ILE A 375 -20.47 7.72 -2.94
C ILE A 375 -19.92 7.97 -1.55
N ILE A 376 -18.67 8.43 -1.48
CA ILE A 376 -18.01 8.79 -0.23
C ILE A 376 -18.10 10.30 -0.05
N LEU A 377 -18.74 10.75 1.04
CA LEU A 377 -18.78 12.15 1.44
C LEU A 377 -18.08 12.28 2.80
N ALA A 378 -17.24 13.28 2.96
CA ALA A 378 -16.41 13.41 4.15
C ALA A 378 -16.35 14.84 4.70
N TRP A 379 -16.11 14.95 6.02
CA TRP A 379 -15.61 16.20 6.59
C TRP A 379 -14.09 16.26 6.42
N ASP A 380 -13.58 17.38 5.90
CA ASP A 380 -12.14 17.58 5.67
C ASP A 380 -11.31 17.41 6.95
N GLU A 381 -11.88 17.77 8.10
CA GLU A 381 -11.24 17.71 9.40
C GLU A 381 -10.99 16.28 9.91
N VAL A 382 -11.76 15.31 9.42
CA VAL A 382 -11.68 13.91 9.90
C VAL A 382 -11.57 12.89 8.76
N ALA A 383 -11.49 13.32 7.52
CA ALA A 383 -11.45 12.43 6.34
C ALA A 383 -10.29 11.44 6.40
N HIS A 384 -10.63 10.16 6.25
CA HIS A 384 -9.70 9.05 6.11
C HIS A 384 -9.39 8.79 4.63
N GLN A 385 -8.35 8.03 4.33
CA GLN A 385 -7.99 7.55 2.99
C GLN A 385 -8.36 8.49 1.83
N ARG A 386 -7.85 9.70 1.86
CA ARG A 386 -8.12 10.77 0.89
C ARG A 386 -8.00 10.37 -0.61
N PRO A 387 -7.18 9.40 -1.04
CA PRO A 387 -7.14 8.98 -2.43
C PRO A 387 -8.48 8.50 -3.00
N PHE A 388 -9.41 8.06 -2.15
CA PHE A 388 -10.74 7.59 -2.56
C PHE A 388 -11.86 8.63 -2.38
N THR A 389 -11.56 9.78 -1.76
CA THR A 389 -12.56 10.83 -1.50
C THR A 389 -12.23 12.07 -2.32
N ALA A 390 -13.02 12.33 -3.34
CA ALA A 390 -12.81 13.47 -4.22
C ALA A 390 -12.93 14.83 -3.47
N PRO A 391 -12.18 15.87 -3.86
CA PRO A 391 -12.32 17.20 -3.29
C PRO A 391 -13.74 17.74 -3.39
N GLU A 392 -14.48 17.41 -4.45
CA GLU A 392 -15.87 17.78 -4.66
C GLU A 392 -16.85 17.07 -3.71
N ASN A 393 -16.38 16.00 -3.05
CA ASN A 393 -17.12 15.21 -2.06
C ASN A 393 -16.62 15.47 -0.63
N THR A 394 -15.71 16.43 -0.44
CA THR A 394 -15.13 16.78 0.85
C THR A 394 -15.58 18.18 1.27
N PHE A 395 -16.04 18.32 2.50
CA PHE A 395 -16.63 19.55 3.02
C PHE A 395 -15.98 19.91 4.36
N THR A 396 -15.86 21.20 4.66
CA THR A 396 -15.54 21.66 6.02
C THR A 396 -16.80 21.65 6.90
N LEU A 397 -16.65 21.63 8.21
CA LEU A 397 -17.79 21.66 9.15
C LEU A 397 -18.68 22.89 8.96
N GLU A 398 -18.13 24.01 8.47
CA GLU A 398 -18.89 25.23 8.13
C GLU A 398 -19.78 25.05 6.90
N GLN A 399 -19.47 24.06 6.06
CA GLN A 399 -20.20 23.75 4.81
C GLN A 399 -21.31 22.73 5.00
N LEU A 400 -21.86 22.55 6.22
CA LEU A 400 -22.95 21.62 6.50
C LEU A 400 -24.14 21.77 5.53
N ASN A 401 -24.50 23.00 5.17
CA ASN A 401 -25.59 23.24 4.22
C ASN A 401 -25.26 22.73 2.81
N GLN A 402 -23.99 22.77 2.40
CA GLN A 402 -23.56 22.25 1.09
C GLN A 402 -23.58 20.73 1.10
N LEU A 403 -23.08 20.08 2.16
CA LEU A 403 -23.16 18.62 2.31
C LEU A 403 -24.63 18.16 2.31
N ASN A 404 -25.52 18.82 3.04
CA ASN A 404 -26.94 18.50 3.04
C ASN A 404 -27.58 18.68 1.65
N GLN A 405 -27.17 19.70 0.89
CA GLN A 405 -27.66 19.89 -0.49
C GLN A 405 -27.18 18.73 -1.38
N VAL A 406 -25.91 18.33 -1.29
CA VAL A 406 -25.38 17.20 -2.05
C VAL A 406 -26.09 15.90 -1.67
N LEU A 407 -26.33 15.63 -0.39
CA LEU A 407 -27.10 14.46 0.06
C LEU A 407 -28.51 14.46 -0.51
N HIS A 408 -29.18 15.61 -0.53
CA HIS A 408 -30.48 15.74 -1.16
C HIS A 408 -30.43 15.47 -2.66
N ASP A 409 -29.46 16.06 -3.36
CA ASP A 409 -29.35 15.95 -4.81
C ASP A 409 -29.05 14.53 -5.26
N ILE A 410 -28.09 13.84 -4.61
CA ILE A 410 -27.73 12.44 -4.96
C ILE A 410 -28.85 11.45 -4.63
N THR A 411 -29.69 11.72 -3.64
CA THR A 411 -30.82 10.83 -3.28
C THR A 411 -32.08 11.07 -4.10
N THR A 412 -32.18 12.21 -4.79
CA THR A 412 -33.35 12.58 -5.60
C THR A 412 -33.08 12.58 -7.10
N ASN A 413 -31.83 12.60 -7.53
CA ASN A 413 -31.44 12.72 -8.92
C ASN A 413 -30.26 11.81 -9.27
N HIS A 414 -30.49 10.75 -10.04
CA HIS A 414 -29.45 9.81 -10.47
C HIS A 414 -28.31 10.47 -11.27
N GLN A 415 -28.59 11.54 -12.03
CA GLN A 415 -27.50 12.25 -12.75
C GLN A 415 -26.53 12.94 -11.77
N GLN A 416 -27.02 13.48 -10.66
CA GLN A 416 -26.15 14.04 -9.61
C GLN A 416 -25.38 12.93 -8.89
N PHE A 417 -26.01 11.79 -8.65
CA PHE A 417 -25.33 10.63 -8.10
C PHE A 417 -24.16 10.20 -8.99
N ASP A 418 -24.40 10.02 -10.29
CA ASP A 418 -23.36 9.63 -11.25
C ASP A 418 -22.26 10.70 -11.40
N LEU A 419 -22.61 11.97 -11.28
CA LEU A 419 -21.62 13.06 -11.30
C LEU A 419 -20.64 12.95 -10.12
N HIS A 420 -21.15 12.75 -8.89
CA HIS A 420 -20.29 12.59 -7.71
C HIS A 420 -19.46 11.31 -7.74
N ARG A 421 -19.98 10.22 -8.32
CA ARG A 421 -19.17 9.02 -8.61
C ARG A 421 -18.08 9.28 -9.64
N THR A 422 -18.38 10.08 -10.67
CA THR A 422 -17.39 10.46 -11.68
C THR A 422 -16.25 11.28 -11.09
N TYR A 423 -16.55 12.20 -10.17
CA TYR A 423 -15.52 12.94 -9.43
C TYR A 423 -14.62 11.98 -8.64
N GLN A 424 -15.23 11.02 -7.93
CA GLN A 424 -14.51 10.02 -7.15
C GLN A 424 -13.63 9.10 -8.03
N ALA A 425 -14.17 8.59 -9.12
CA ALA A 425 -13.44 7.76 -10.08
C ALA A 425 -12.24 8.51 -10.68
N ARG A 426 -12.45 9.76 -11.09
CA ARG A 426 -11.36 10.61 -11.60
C ARG A 426 -10.29 10.90 -10.55
N HIS A 427 -10.70 11.16 -9.31
CA HIS A 427 -9.77 11.42 -8.21
C HIS A 427 -8.94 10.18 -7.84
N ALA A 428 -9.53 9.00 -7.93
CA ALA A 428 -8.85 7.72 -7.76
C ALA A 428 -8.04 7.30 -8.99
N ASN A 429 -7.97 8.11 -10.04
CA ASN A 429 -7.33 7.81 -11.32
C ASN A 429 -7.83 6.50 -11.95
N GLN A 430 -9.13 6.22 -11.82
CA GLN A 430 -9.75 5.02 -12.36
C GLN A 430 -9.81 5.08 -13.89
N LEU A 431 -9.45 3.97 -14.54
CA LEU A 431 -9.62 3.74 -15.98
C LEU A 431 -10.50 2.50 -16.25
N THR A 432 -10.96 2.40 -17.48
CA THR A 432 -11.50 1.12 -18.02
C THR A 432 -10.34 0.26 -18.53
N ILE A 433 -10.55 -1.06 -18.59
CA ILE A 433 -9.56 -2.02 -19.12
C ILE A 433 -9.14 -1.62 -20.54
N ASP A 434 -10.09 -1.32 -21.42
CA ASP A 434 -9.81 -0.93 -22.81
C ASP A 434 -8.91 0.32 -22.90
N THR A 435 -9.19 1.33 -22.05
CA THR A 435 -8.38 2.55 -22.00
C THR A 435 -6.98 2.25 -21.49
N PHE A 436 -6.84 1.48 -20.42
CA PHE A 436 -5.54 1.13 -19.85
C PHE A 436 -4.70 0.34 -20.86
N VAL A 437 -5.27 -0.69 -21.50
CA VAL A 437 -4.59 -1.49 -22.53
C VAL A 437 -4.17 -0.65 -23.72
N SER A 438 -5.04 0.27 -24.19
CA SER A 438 -4.69 1.20 -25.28
C SER A 438 -3.49 2.07 -24.93
N VAL A 439 -3.46 2.67 -23.72
CA VAL A 439 -2.33 3.50 -23.26
C VAL A 439 -1.06 2.65 -23.11
N MET A 440 -1.16 1.44 -22.57
CA MET A 440 -0.02 0.51 -22.46
C MET A 440 0.57 0.16 -23.83
N GLN A 441 -0.28 -0.10 -24.83
CA GLN A 441 0.18 -0.39 -26.19
C GLN A 441 0.88 0.80 -26.83
N GLN A 442 0.33 2.00 -26.69
CA GLN A 442 0.98 3.23 -27.15
C GLN A 442 2.34 3.42 -26.47
N ALA A 443 2.41 3.33 -25.16
CA ALA A 443 3.63 3.52 -24.41
C ALA A 443 4.75 2.49 -24.71
N LEU A 444 4.38 1.27 -25.11
CA LEU A 444 5.36 0.22 -25.39
C LEU A 444 5.71 0.08 -26.87
N TYR A 445 4.78 0.41 -27.81
CA TYR A 445 4.95 0.00 -29.21
C TYR A 445 4.82 1.14 -30.23
N GLU A 446 4.42 2.33 -29.81
CA GLU A 446 4.41 3.54 -30.64
C GLU A 446 5.51 4.52 -30.24
#